data_19f063bb9df459e9551509dc424bd08d
#
_entry.id   19f063bb9df459e9551509dc424bd08d
#
_cell.length_a   1.000
_cell.length_b   1.000
_cell.length_c   1.000
_cell.angle_alpha   90.00
_cell.angle_beta   90.00
_cell.angle_gamma   90.00
#
_symmetry.space_group_name_H-M   'P 1'
#
loop_
_entity.id
_entity.type
_entity.pdbx_description
1 polymer ?
#
loop_
_entity_poly.entity_id
_entity_poly.type
_entity_poly.pdbx_seq_one_letter_code
_entity_poly.pdbx_strand_id
1 'polypeptide(L)'
;MKVCQECNTEKPLLEFYKHAAMADGHLNKCIACVKARVGKYREENLEKIREYDKIRNKQPHRVKALKEYIKTEAGKQAKKRAMDSYKKRYPMVRASNVIAGNAMRKGTLVKASNCSACNSTEKIEGHHDDYTKPLDVRWLCESCHKEWHRHNKPIYE
;
A
#
# COMPACT_ATOMS: atom_id res chain seq x y z
N MET A 1 2.81 37.80 11.32
CA MET A 1 3.35 37.58 9.97
C MET A 1 4.82 37.23 10.09
N LYS A 2 5.38 36.37 9.20
CA LYS A 2 6.78 35.98 9.14
C LYS A 2 7.18 35.74 7.69
N VAL A 3 8.37 36.21 7.30
CA VAL A 3 8.90 35.97 5.95
C VAL A 3 9.56 34.59 5.88
N CYS A 4 9.15 33.78 4.91
CA CYS A 4 9.77 32.49 4.65
C CYS A 4 11.14 32.67 4.00
N GLN A 5 12.20 32.13 4.59
CA GLN A 5 13.57 32.23 4.06
C GLN A 5 13.81 31.47 2.73
N GLU A 6 12.87 30.63 2.30
CA GLU A 6 13.02 29.84 1.08
C GLU A 6 12.28 30.46 -0.12
N CYS A 7 11.03 30.89 0.06
CA CYS A 7 10.23 31.52 -1.00
C CYS A 7 10.12 33.04 -0.88
N ASN A 8 10.75 33.65 0.14
CA ASN A 8 10.74 35.10 0.44
C ASN A 8 9.35 35.72 0.51
N THR A 9 8.32 34.93 0.81
CA THR A 9 6.93 35.39 0.91
C THR A 9 6.56 35.56 2.38
N GLU A 10 5.93 36.67 2.70
CA GLU A 10 5.37 36.92 4.02
C GLU A 10 4.09 36.12 4.22
N LYS A 11 3.99 35.39 5.33
CA LYS A 11 2.89 34.45 5.62
C LYS A 11 2.51 34.50 7.09
N PRO A 12 1.26 34.09 7.42
CA PRO A 12 0.83 33.91 8.82
C PRO A 12 1.68 32.87 9.55
N LEU A 13 1.90 33.04 10.85
CA LEU A 13 2.68 32.08 11.67
C LEU A 13 2.12 30.66 11.63
N LEU A 14 0.80 30.49 11.44
CA LEU A 14 0.17 29.16 11.31
C LEU A 14 0.63 28.39 10.06
N GLU A 15 1.22 29.06 9.06
CA GLU A 15 1.86 28.41 7.90
C GLU A 15 3.30 28.00 8.14
N PHE A 16 3.78 28.09 9.37
CA PHE A 16 5.10 27.61 9.79
C PHE A 16 4.94 26.53 10.85
N TYR A 17 5.77 25.48 10.77
CA TYR A 17 5.79 24.48 11.82
C TYR A 17 6.32 25.06 13.13
N LYS A 18 5.70 24.70 14.25
CA LYS A 18 6.20 25.06 15.58
C LYS A 18 7.56 24.42 15.83
N HIS A 19 8.48 25.17 16.45
CA HIS A 19 9.82 24.70 16.79
C HIS A 19 10.36 25.43 18.02
N ALA A 20 10.44 24.73 19.14
CA ALA A 20 10.75 25.31 20.45
C ALA A 20 12.12 26.03 20.53
N ALA A 21 13.11 25.62 19.71
CA ALA A 21 14.43 26.24 19.71
C ALA A 21 14.52 27.54 18.84
N MET A 22 13.43 28.00 18.23
CA MET A 22 13.38 29.25 17.49
C MET A 22 12.85 30.38 18.37
N ALA A 23 13.41 31.59 18.23
CA ALA A 23 13.05 32.73 19.07
C ALA A 23 11.54 33.08 19.02
N ASP A 24 10.90 32.90 17.86
CA ASP A 24 9.45 33.11 17.67
C ASP A 24 8.63 31.82 17.75
N GLY A 25 9.25 30.69 18.16
CA GLY A 25 8.61 29.40 18.30
C GLY A 25 8.24 28.70 16.97
N HIS A 26 8.72 29.18 15.81
CA HIS A 26 8.36 28.65 14.51
C HIS A 26 9.60 28.51 13.59
N LEU A 27 9.59 27.49 12.71
CA LEU A 27 10.62 27.32 11.70
C LEU A 27 10.72 28.55 10.78
N ASN A 28 11.91 28.83 10.23
CA ASN A 28 12.14 29.94 9.31
C ASN A 28 11.69 29.65 7.88
N LYS A 29 11.23 28.43 7.60
CA LYS A 29 10.68 28.02 6.29
C LYS A 29 9.22 27.64 6.44
N CYS A 30 8.38 28.09 5.52
CA CYS A 30 6.95 27.77 5.55
C CYS A 30 6.70 26.28 5.28
N ILE A 31 5.54 25.80 5.72
CA ILE A 31 5.12 24.40 5.58
C ILE A 31 5.18 23.94 4.11
N ALA A 32 4.78 24.78 3.16
CA ALA A 32 4.82 24.43 1.73
C ALA A 32 6.25 24.15 1.24
N CYS A 33 7.21 25.04 1.57
CA CYS A 33 8.62 24.87 1.21
C CYS A 33 9.24 23.63 1.88
N VAL A 34 8.94 23.41 3.16
CA VAL A 34 9.40 22.20 3.86
C VAL A 34 8.87 20.94 3.19
N LYS A 35 7.56 20.90 2.85
CA LYS A 35 6.95 19.76 2.14
C LYS A 35 7.57 19.54 0.77
N ALA A 36 7.78 20.58 -0.01
CA ALA A 36 8.41 20.49 -1.33
C ALA A 36 9.82 19.90 -1.25
N ARG A 37 10.65 20.41 -0.31
CA ARG A 37 12.00 19.89 -0.07
C ARG A 37 12.01 18.42 0.35
N VAL A 38 11.11 18.03 1.27
CA VAL A 38 10.98 16.64 1.71
C VAL A 38 10.51 15.74 0.56
N GLY A 39 9.58 16.23 -0.28
CA GLY A 39 9.14 15.52 -1.48
C GLY A 39 10.30 15.24 -2.43
N LYS A 40 11.04 16.28 -2.80
CA LYS A 40 12.24 16.17 -3.66
C LYS A 40 13.27 15.19 -3.10
N TYR A 41 13.61 15.30 -1.80
CA TYR A 41 14.53 14.37 -1.16
C TYR A 41 14.06 12.92 -1.23
N ARG A 42 12.74 12.68 -1.05
CA ARG A 42 12.16 11.35 -1.15
C ARG A 42 12.23 10.78 -2.57
N GLU A 43 11.98 11.59 -3.58
CA GLU A 43 12.08 11.18 -4.98
C GLU A 43 13.52 10.80 -5.34
N GLU A 44 14.49 11.63 -4.96
CA GLU A 44 15.92 11.41 -5.22
C GLU A 44 16.49 10.21 -4.45
N ASN A 45 15.92 9.85 -3.28
CA ASN A 45 16.43 8.80 -2.41
C ASN A 45 15.48 7.60 -2.25
N LEU A 46 14.52 7.45 -3.17
CA LEU A 46 13.43 6.47 -3.04
C LEU A 46 13.92 5.03 -2.79
N GLU A 47 14.93 4.58 -3.53
CA GLU A 47 15.47 3.23 -3.39
C GLU A 47 16.15 3.02 -2.02
N LYS A 48 16.94 3.99 -1.57
CA LYS A 48 17.59 3.94 -0.24
C LYS A 48 16.56 3.89 0.89
N ILE A 49 15.49 4.69 0.78
CA ILE A 49 14.41 4.72 1.77
C ILE A 49 13.67 3.38 1.78
N ARG A 50 13.35 2.82 0.62
CA ARG A 50 12.70 1.50 0.49
C ARG A 50 13.53 0.38 1.11
N GLU A 51 14.83 0.35 0.84
CA GLU A 51 15.73 -0.66 1.42
C GLU A 51 15.84 -0.51 2.94
N TYR A 52 16.02 0.71 3.43
CA TYR A 52 16.00 1.00 4.86
C TYR A 52 14.70 0.53 5.53
N ASP A 53 13.54 0.89 4.96
CA ASP A 53 12.24 0.51 5.50
C ASP A 53 12.02 -1.01 5.45
N LYS A 54 12.50 -1.70 4.42
CA LYS A 54 12.45 -3.16 4.30
C LYS A 54 13.24 -3.84 5.43
N ILE A 55 14.47 -3.37 5.71
CA ILE A 55 15.30 -3.88 6.81
C ILE A 55 14.65 -3.56 8.16
N ARG A 56 14.27 -2.30 8.36
CA ARG A 56 13.65 -1.80 9.58
C ARG A 56 12.37 -2.56 9.95
N ASN A 57 11.51 -2.84 8.97
CA ASN A 57 10.23 -3.52 9.21
C ASN A 57 10.39 -5.01 9.56
N LYS A 58 11.54 -5.62 9.23
CA LYS A 58 11.86 -7.00 9.61
C LYS A 58 12.44 -7.13 11.02
N GLN A 59 12.76 -6.03 11.71
CA GLN A 59 13.34 -6.09 13.04
C GLN A 59 12.39 -6.79 14.03
N PRO A 60 12.90 -7.74 14.86
CA PRO A 60 12.05 -8.59 15.71
C PRO A 60 11.11 -7.82 16.64
N HIS A 61 11.60 -6.72 17.26
CA HIS A 61 10.79 -5.90 18.15
C HIS A 61 9.61 -5.22 17.41
N ARG A 62 9.80 -4.78 16.16
CA ARG A 62 8.74 -4.17 15.36
C ARG A 62 7.70 -5.20 14.91
N VAL A 63 8.17 -6.37 14.47
CA VAL A 63 7.29 -7.49 14.12
C VAL A 63 6.47 -7.91 15.34
N LYS A 64 7.07 -8.01 16.53
CA LYS A 64 6.37 -8.32 17.77
C LYS A 64 5.33 -7.23 18.10
N ALA A 65 5.73 -5.96 18.10
CA ALA A 65 4.83 -4.84 18.38
C ALA A 65 3.63 -4.81 17.40
N LEU A 66 3.86 -5.06 16.10
CA LEU A 66 2.78 -5.14 15.12
C LEU A 66 1.83 -6.31 15.41
N LYS A 67 2.37 -7.50 15.74
CA LYS A 67 1.56 -8.66 16.10
C LYS A 67 0.69 -8.39 17.33
N GLU A 68 1.21 -7.71 18.33
CA GLU A 68 0.43 -7.32 19.51
C GLU A 68 -0.61 -6.23 19.18
N TYR A 69 -0.23 -5.20 18.41
CA TYR A 69 -1.15 -4.16 17.98
C TYR A 69 -2.37 -4.72 17.23
N ILE A 70 -2.16 -5.67 16.30
CA ILE A 70 -3.27 -6.27 15.52
C ILE A 70 -4.28 -6.99 16.42
N LYS A 71 -3.88 -7.48 17.59
CA LYS A 71 -4.77 -8.14 18.55
C LYS A 71 -5.62 -7.14 19.34
N THR A 72 -5.17 -5.89 19.48
CA THR A 72 -5.90 -4.84 20.21
C THR A 72 -7.19 -4.44 19.47
N GLU A 73 -8.16 -3.86 20.19
CA GLU A 73 -9.38 -3.36 19.59
C GLU A 73 -9.11 -2.25 18.56
N ALA A 74 -8.17 -1.35 18.84
CA ALA A 74 -7.73 -0.32 17.91
C ALA A 74 -7.14 -0.93 16.60
N GLY A 75 -6.33 -1.98 16.72
CA GLY A 75 -5.76 -2.70 15.56
C GLY A 75 -6.83 -3.40 14.73
N LYS A 76 -7.80 -4.05 15.37
CA LYS A 76 -8.95 -4.67 14.68
C LYS A 76 -9.78 -3.63 13.93
N GLN A 77 -10.09 -2.50 14.56
CA GLN A 77 -10.82 -1.40 13.93
C GLN A 77 -10.04 -0.78 12.77
N ALA A 78 -8.71 -0.59 12.91
CA ALA A 78 -7.87 -0.12 11.81
C ALA A 78 -7.91 -1.08 10.61
N LYS A 79 -7.79 -2.39 10.85
CA LYS A 79 -7.93 -3.43 9.81
C LYS A 79 -9.31 -3.40 9.15
N LYS A 80 -10.38 -3.25 9.94
CA LYS A 80 -11.75 -3.13 9.42
C LYS A 80 -11.89 -1.91 8.51
N ARG A 81 -11.47 -0.71 8.97
CA ARG A 81 -11.50 0.52 8.16
C ARG A 81 -10.72 0.38 6.84
N ALA A 82 -9.53 -0.22 6.89
CA ALA A 82 -8.73 -0.47 5.69
C ALA A 82 -9.45 -1.40 4.71
N MET A 83 -10.06 -2.48 5.22
CA MET A 83 -10.84 -3.43 4.40
C MET A 83 -12.09 -2.77 3.80
N ASP A 84 -12.81 -1.96 4.56
CA ASP A 84 -14.01 -1.28 4.08
C ASP A 84 -13.65 -0.21 3.02
N SER A 85 -12.53 0.49 3.21
CA SER A 85 -11.98 1.40 2.20
C SER A 85 -11.59 0.65 0.91
N TYR A 86 -10.95 -0.51 1.04
CA TYR A 86 -10.60 -1.36 -0.11
C TYR A 86 -11.84 -1.84 -0.87
N LYS A 87 -12.87 -2.33 -0.16
CA LYS A 87 -14.14 -2.76 -0.78
C LYS A 87 -14.84 -1.64 -1.54
N LYS A 88 -14.81 -0.40 -1.00
CA LYS A 88 -15.39 0.77 -1.67
C LYS A 88 -14.61 1.17 -2.91
N ARG A 89 -13.29 1.05 -2.88
CA ARG A 89 -12.41 1.42 -4.00
C ARG A 89 -12.42 0.40 -5.13
N TYR A 90 -12.57 -0.89 -4.78
CA TYR A 90 -12.48 -2.01 -5.71
C TYR A 90 -13.67 -2.98 -5.57
N PRO A 91 -14.92 -2.52 -5.82
CA PRO A 91 -16.11 -3.35 -5.62
C PRO A 91 -16.13 -4.56 -6.55
N MET A 92 -15.74 -4.39 -7.82
CA MET A 92 -15.67 -5.46 -8.82
C MET A 92 -14.68 -6.56 -8.41
N VAL A 93 -13.47 -6.18 -8.00
CA VAL A 93 -12.45 -7.13 -7.50
C VAL A 93 -13.01 -7.96 -6.35
N ARG A 94 -13.71 -7.29 -5.42
CA ARG A 94 -14.31 -7.97 -4.27
C ARG A 94 -15.42 -8.93 -4.69
N ALA A 95 -16.30 -8.51 -5.59
CA ALA A 95 -17.40 -9.35 -6.09
C ALA A 95 -16.85 -10.59 -6.81
N SER A 96 -15.91 -10.42 -7.72
CA SER A 96 -15.30 -11.51 -8.50
C SER A 96 -14.58 -12.52 -7.60
N ASN A 97 -13.80 -12.04 -6.61
CA ASN A 97 -13.15 -12.92 -5.65
C ASN A 97 -14.14 -13.71 -4.78
N VAL A 98 -15.29 -13.14 -4.44
CA VAL A 98 -16.35 -13.86 -3.71
C VAL A 98 -16.99 -14.93 -4.59
N ILE A 99 -17.30 -14.61 -5.85
CA ILE A 99 -17.89 -15.55 -6.81
C ILE A 99 -16.93 -16.73 -7.06
N ALA A 100 -15.67 -16.45 -7.38
CA ALA A 100 -14.64 -17.47 -7.58
C ALA A 100 -14.45 -18.35 -6.33
N GLY A 101 -14.37 -17.74 -5.14
CA GLY A 101 -14.26 -18.47 -3.88
C GLY A 101 -15.48 -19.34 -3.57
N ASN A 102 -16.68 -18.90 -3.93
CA ASN A 102 -17.91 -19.71 -3.83
C ASN A 102 -17.88 -20.89 -4.81
N ALA A 103 -17.45 -20.65 -6.05
CA ALA A 103 -17.33 -21.68 -7.07
C ALA A 103 -16.31 -22.76 -6.66
N MET A 104 -15.19 -22.36 -6.05
CA MET A 104 -14.20 -23.30 -5.50
C MET A 104 -14.79 -24.15 -4.37
N ARG A 105 -15.55 -23.55 -3.45
CA ARG A 105 -16.21 -24.29 -2.35
C ARG A 105 -17.26 -25.28 -2.85
N LYS A 106 -17.94 -24.96 -3.96
CA LYS A 106 -18.93 -25.84 -4.62
C LYS A 106 -18.27 -26.89 -5.53
N GLY A 107 -16.95 -26.80 -5.76
CA GLY A 107 -16.25 -27.69 -6.69
C GLY A 107 -16.44 -27.38 -8.18
N THR A 108 -17.16 -26.31 -8.52
CA THR A 108 -17.36 -25.88 -9.92
C THR A 108 -16.16 -25.14 -10.53
N LEU A 109 -15.28 -24.60 -9.67
CA LEU A 109 -13.98 -24.07 -10.05
C LEU A 109 -12.90 -24.84 -9.28
N VAL A 110 -12.05 -25.56 -9.99
CA VAL A 110 -10.99 -26.37 -9.39
C VAL A 110 -9.67 -25.63 -9.44
N LYS A 111 -8.99 -25.57 -8.29
CA LYS A 111 -7.64 -25.00 -8.23
C LYS A 111 -6.65 -25.90 -8.97
N ALA A 112 -5.88 -25.33 -9.90
CA ALA A 112 -4.80 -26.07 -10.53
C ALA A 112 -3.65 -26.34 -9.55
N SER A 113 -2.98 -27.47 -9.72
CA SER A 113 -1.79 -27.86 -8.94
C SER A 113 -0.54 -27.10 -9.37
N ASN A 114 -0.51 -26.60 -10.62
CA ASN A 114 0.66 -26.04 -11.24
C ASN A 114 0.39 -24.61 -11.74
N CYS A 115 1.44 -23.81 -11.78
CA CYS A 115 1.43 -22.48 -12.40
C CYS A 115 1.27 -22.60 -13.92
N SER A 116 0.29 -21.92 -14.49
CA SER A 116 0.04 -21.90 -15.95
C SER A 116 1.17 -21.23 -16.77
N ALA A 117 2.06 -20.45 -16.12
CA ALA A 117 3.14 -19.75 -16.81
C ALA A 117 4.50 -20.47 -16.72
N CYS A 118 4.84 -21.08 -15.56
CA CYS A 118 6.16 -21.68 -15.36
C CYS A 118 6.12 -23.12 -14.83
N ASN A 119 4.92 -23.71 -14.72
CA ASN A 119 4.69 -25.06 -14.24
C ASN A 119 5.16 -25.36 -12.80
N SER A 120 5.54 -24.34 -12.01
CA SER A 120 5.85 -24.49 -10.59
C SER A 120 4.63 -24.94 -9.80
N THR A 121 4.83 -25.75 -8.76
CA THR A 121 3.78 -26.22 -7.83
C THR A 121 3.72 -25.38 -6.54
N GLU A 122 4.65 -24.43 -6.37
CA GLU A 122 4.76 -23.64 -5.15
C GLU A 122 3.79 -22.44 -5.13
N LYS A 123 3.07 -22.28 -4.01
CA LYS A 123 2.24 -21.10 -3.73
C LYS A 123 1.35 -20.66 -4.90
N ILE A 124 0.58 -21.63 -5.44
CA ILE A 124 -0.36 -21.32 -6.52
C ILE A 124 -1.53 -20.48 -6.01
N GLU A 125 -1.77 -19.36 -6.69
CA GLU A 125 -2.81 -18.38 -6.42
C GLU A 125 -3.70 -18.18 -7.65
N GLY A 126 -4.99 -17.89 -7.40
CA GLY A 126 -5.92 -17.52 -8.47
C GLY A 126 -5.71 -16.06 -8.89
N HIS A 127 -5.58 -15.83 -10.19
CA HIS A 127 -5.41 -14.52 -10.79
C HIS A 127 -6.53 -14.25 -11.79
N HIS A 128 -7.13 -13.06 -11.72
CA HIS A 128 -8.06 -12.57 -12.74
C HIS A 128 -7.35 -11.57 -13.65
N ASP A 129 -7.24 -11.89 -14.92
CA ASP A 129 -6.85 -10.92 -15.95
C ASP A 129 -7.99 -9.91 -16.20
N ASP A 130 -9.23 -10.37 -16.03
CA ASP A 130 -10.46 -9.63 -16.22
C ASP A 130 -11.45 -9.91 -15.08
N TYR A 131 -11.68 -8.93 -14.22
CA TYR A 131 -12.60 -9.06 -13.09
C TYR A 131 -14.08 -9.04 -13.47
N THR A 132 -14.42 -8.74 -14.72
CA THR A 132 -15.79 -8.88 -15.23
C THR A 132 -16.16 -10.34 -15.47
N LYS A 133 -15.15 -11.24 -15.52
CA LYS A 133 -15.29 -12.67 -15.73
C LYS A 133 -14.86 -13.46 -14.49
N PRO A 134 -15.67 -13.48 -13.42
CA PRO A 134 -15.26 -13.97 -12.10
C PRO A 134 -14.88 -15.46 -12.03
N LEU A 135 -15.27 -16.26 -13.01
CA LEU A 135 -14.91 -17.68 -13.08
C LEU A 135 -13.75 -17.99 -14.02
N ASP A 136 -13.31 -16.98 -14.81
CA ASP A 136 -12.12 -17.07 -15.65
C ASP A 136 -10.87 -16.77 -14.78
N VAL A 137 -10.37 -17.80 -14.11
CA VAL A 137 -9.27 -17.71 -13.16
C VAL A 137 -8.06 -18.42 -13.70
N ARG A 138 -6.97 -17.68 -13.89
CA ARG A 138 -5.66 -18.23 -14.22
C ARG A 138 -4.88 -18.55 -12.93
N TRP A 139 -4.28 -19.72 -12.89
CA TRP A 139 -3.54 -20.16 -11.72
C TRP A 139 -2.06 -19.87 -11.88
N LEU A 140 -1.51 -18.98 -11.06
CA LEU A 140 -0.13 -18.53 -11.11
C LEU A 140 0.58 -18.78 -9.79
N CYS A 141 1.88 -19.07 -9.83
CA CYS A 141 2.70 -19.01 -8.63
C CYS A 141 2.93 -17.54 -8.22
N GLU A 142 3.32 -17.32 -6.97
CA GLU A 142 3.54 -15.97 -6.42
C GLU A 142 4.47 -15.11 -7.29
N SER A 143 5.53 -15.70 -7.85
CA SER A 143 6.51 -14.98 -8.70
C SER A 143 5.89 -14.55 -10.03
N CYS A 144 5.23 -15.47 -10.75
CA CYS A 144 4.58 -15.17 -12.04
C CYS A 144 3.40 -14.21 -11.86
N HIS A 145 2.64 -14.32 -10.75
CA HIS A 145 1.56 -13.40 -10.40
C HIS A 145 2.09 -11.96 -10.22
N LYS A 146 3.18 -11.78 -9.46
CA LYS A 146 3.81 -10.48 -9.28
C LYS A 146 4.41 -9.93 -10.57
N GLU A 147 5.03 -10.80 -11.38
CA GLU A 147 5.61 -10.42 -12.67
C GLU A 147 4.55 -9.94 -13.64
N TRP A 148 3.42 -10.64 -13.73
CA TRP A 148 2.30 -10.21 -14.55
C TRP A 148 1.83 -8.80 -14.18
N HIS A 149 1.67 -8.50 -12.88
CA HIS A 149 1.23 -7.16 -12.41
C HIS A 149 2.28 -6.05 -12.60
N ARG A 150 3.54 -6.37 -12.88
CA ARG A 150 4.55 -5.36 -13.26
C ARG A 150 4.33 -4.83 -14.68
N HIS A 151 3.83 -5.68 -15.58
CA HIS A 151 3.71 -5.37 -17.00
C HIS A 151 2.27 -5.19 -17.46
N ASN A 152 1.30 -5.63 -16.67
CA ASN A 152 -0.11 -5.63 -17.03
C ASN A 152 -0.98 -5.04 -15.91
N LYS A 153 -2.15 -4.58 -16.31
CA LYS A 153 -3.22 -4.16 -15.39
C LYS A 153 -4.46 -5.00 -15.68
N PRO A 154 -5.13 -5.51 -14.63
CA PRO A 154 -6.39 -6.23 -14.82
C PRO A 154 -7.49 -5.31 -15.36
N ILE A 155 -8.45 -5.90 -16.06
CA ILE A 155 -9.66 -5.22 -16.52
C ILE A 155 -10.67 -5.19 -15.37
N TYR A 156 -11.27 -4.01 -15.14
CA TYR A 156 -12.25 -3.78 -14.06
C TYR A 156 -13.63 -3.38 -14.56
N GLU A 157 -13.75 -3.05 -15.83
CA GLU A 157 -14.99 -2.58 -16.51
C GLU A 157 -15.20 -3.30 -17.83
#